data_68bef56fe656e53f39e48222de14f4d8
#
_entry.id   68bef56fe656e53f39e48222de14f4d8
#
_cell.length_a   1.000
_cell.length_b   1.000
_cell.length_c   1.000
_cell.angle_alpha   90.00
_cell.angle_beta   90.00
_cell.angle_gamma   90.00
#
_symmetry.space_group_name_H-M   'P 1'
#
loop_
_entity.id
_entity.type
_entity.pdbx_description
1 polymer ?
#
loop_
_entity_poly.entity_id
_entity_poly.type
_entity_poly.pdbx_seq_one_letter_code
_entity_poly.pdbx_strand_id
1 'polypeptide(L)'
;MEFIGSLCLILISTAIGGHFSARLNLPAVIGELLVGILLGPALLNWLQPNDFIHFFSEIGVVILMFIAGLESDLSLLRRFIRPSTYVAVVGMLFPILIAYLTGLYFHFSQLESIFLGVTFAATSVSISVVVLQEMKQLDSHEGTTILGAAVVDDVLAVIVLSILISFSGGQVNSSGNKQNLVLSLLLQIGYFVLLFVLGRWVIPYVMHFSSKLLVPASETLISLVLCLGLADLADITGLSTVIGAFFAGLAIGQTDYKVLIDRNIEPIGYAVFIPVFFVSIGLNMTFTGIINDFWLFFVLSIGGILSKLLGAGLGAKLAHFSWPSS
;
A
#
# COMPACT_ATOMS: atom_id res chain seq x y z
N MET A 1 -20.18 -13.22 -19.73
CA MET A 1 -19.44 -14.51 -19.58
C MET A 1 -17.92 -14.33 -19.65
N GLU A 2 -17.43 -13.29 -20.30
CA GLU A 2 -15.97 -13.00 -20.38
C GLU A 2 -15.29 -12.78 -19.03
N PHE A 3 -16.02 -12.25 -18.08
CA PHE A 3 -15.55 -11.96 -16.73
C PHE A 3 -15.13 -13.18 -15.91
N ILE A 4 -15.97 -14.23 -15.85
CA ILE A 4 -15.66 -15.46 -15.10
C ILE A 4 -14.45 -16.17 -15.72
N GLY A 5 -14.34 -16.15 -17.06
CA GLY A 5 -13.20 -16.69 -17.77
C GLY A 5 -11.90 -15.95 -17.46
N SER A 6 -11.94 -14.60 -17.43
CA SER A 6 -10.77 -13.78 -17.06
C SER A 6 -10.34 -14.03 -15.61
N LEU A 7 -11.29 -14.12 -14.68
CA LEU A 7 -10.98 -14.43 -13.28
C LEU A 7 -10.35 -15.83 -13.15
N CYS A 8 -10.93 -16.84 -13.80
CA CYS A 8 -10.39 -18.18 -13.80
C CYS A 8 -8.96 -18.23 -14.38
N LEU A 9 -8.72 -17.53 -15.49
CA LEU A 9 -7.40 -17.41 -16.09
C LEU A 9 -6.39 -16.76 -15.14
N ILE A 10 -6.79 -15.66 -14.48
CA ILE A 10 -5.95 -14.98 -13.48
C ILE A 10 -5.57 -15.96 -12.37
N LEU A 11 -6.56 -16.63 -11.74
CA LEU A 11 -6.32 -17.49 -10.59
C LEU A 11 -5.44 -18.70 -10.93
N ILE A 12 -5.64 -19.33 -12.10
CA ILE A 12 -4.79 -20.44 -12.54
C ILE A 12 -3.36 -19.95 -12.79
N SER A 13 -3.23 -18.84 -13.50
CA SER A 13 -1.91 -18.32 -13.88
C SER A 13 -1.13 -17.82 -12.67
N THR A 14 -1.79 -17.20 -11.68
CA THR A 14 -1.15 -16.78 -10.42
C THR A 14 -0.71 -17.97 -9.57
N ALA A 15 -1.53 -19.02 -9.49
CA ALA A 15 -1.12 -20.25 -8.81
C ALA A 15 0.13 -20.85 -9.43
N ILE A 16 0.25 -20.83 -10.77
CA ILE A 16 1.43 -21.30 -11.49
C ILE A 16 2.62 -20.35 -11.25
N GLY A 17 2.43 -19.05 -11.44
CA GLY A 17 3.47 -18.02 -11.28
C GLY A 17 4.03 -17.97 -9.84
N GLY A 18 3.15 -17.97 -8.84
CA GLY A 18 3.53 -18.04 -7.42
C GLY A 18 4.29 -19.33 -7.09
N HIS A 19 3.86 -20.48 -7.62
CA HIS A 19 4.58 -21.74 -7.44
C HIS A 19 6.02 -21.69 -8.01
N PHE A 20 6.21 -21.14 -9.20
CA PHE A 20 7.54 -20.99 -9.78
C PHE A 20 8.39 -19.98 -9.01
N SER A 21 7.80 -18.85 -8.56
CA SER A 21 8.48 -17.88 -7.72
C SER A 21 8.99 -18.51 -6.42
N ALA A 22 8.13 -19.25 -5.72
CA ALA A 22 8.49 -19.95 -4.49
C ALA A 22 9.60 -21.00 -4.70
N ARG A 23 9.63 -21.69 -5.84
CA ARG A 23 10.73 -22.61 -6.20
C ARG A 23 12.08 -21.91 -6.39
N LEU A 24 12.07 -20.63 -6.77
CA LEU A 24 13.25 -19.80 -6.90
C LEU A 24 13.64 -19.11 -5.59
N ASN A 25 12.99 -19.44 -4.47
CA ASN A 25 13.11 -18.76 -3.17
C ASN A 25 12.77 -17.25 -3.25
N LEU A 26 11.85 -16.89 -4.13
CA LEU A 26 11.31 -15.55 -4.25
C LEU A 26 9.88 -15.51 -3.69
N PRO A 27 9.43 -14.38 -3.14
CA PRO A 27 8.04 -14.19 -2.73
C PRO A 27 7.05 -14.50 -3.86
N ALA A 28 5.90 -15.13 -3.52
CA ALA A 28 4.88 -15.51 -4.52
C ALA A 28 4.34 -14.31 -5.28
N VAL A 29 4.25 -13.15 -4.63
CA VAL A 29 3.83 -11.88 -5.21
C VAL A 29 4.62 -11.49 -6.47
N ILE A 30 5.91 -11.81 -6.53
CA ILE A 30 6.74 -11.54 -7.71
C ILE A 30 6.23 -12.36 -8.91
N GLY A 31 5.88 -13.62 -8.69
CA GLY A 31 5.28 -14.47 -9.71
C GLY A 31 3.93 -13.92 -10.19
N GLU A 32 3.10 -13.43 -9.29
CA GLU A 32 1.78 -12.85 -9.60
C GLU A 32 1.89 -11.57 -10.43
N LEU A 33 2.83 -10.67 -10.07
CA LEU A 33 3.14 -9.47 -10.85
C LEU A 33 3.62 -9.82 -12.26
N LEU A 34 4.55 -10.80 -12.38
CA LEU A 34 5.07 -11.23 -13.68
C LEU A 34 3.99 -11.87 -14.55
N VAL A 35 3.06 -12.61 -13.95
CA VAL A 35 1.87 -13.14 -14.64
C VAL A 35 1.02 -12.00 -15.20
N GLY A 36 0.81 -10.93 -14.44
CA GLY A 36 0.10 -9.73 -14.92
C GLY A 36 0.76 -9.10 -16.13
N ILE A 37 2.09 -8.94 -16.12
CA ILE A 37 2.87 -8.42 -17.25
C ILE A 37 2.75 -9.37 -18.46
N LEU A 38 2.87 -10.67 -18.22
CA LEU A 38 2.82 -11.69 -19.27
C LEU A 38 1.46 -11.74 -19.97
N LEU A 39 0.36 -11.77 -19.21
CA LEU A 39 -1.00 -11.87 -19.74
C LEU A 39 -1.52 -10.52 -20.27
N GLY A 40 -0.92 -9.42 -19.84
CA GLY A 40 -1.32 -8.06 -20.12
C GLY A 40 -0.97 -7.56 -21.53
N PRO A 41 -1.33 -6.29 -21.79
CA PRO A 41 -1.06 -5.61 -23.06
C PRO A 41 0.42 -5.51 -23.40
N ALA A 42 1.31 -5.63 -22.38
CA ALA A 42 2.75 -5.54 -22.54
C ALA A 42 3.34 -6.71 -23.36
N LEU A 43 2.76 -7.93 -23.28
CA LEU A 43 3.29 -9.14 -23.92
C LEU A 43 2.21 -9.90 -24.71
N LEU A 44 1.40 -10.75 -24.05
CA LEU A 44 0.45 -11.64 -24.72
C LEU A 44 -0.87 -10.95 -25.11
N ASN A 45 -1.23 -9.89 -24.42
CA ASN A 45 -2.51 -9.17 -24.61
C ASN A 45 -3.76 -10.08 -24.51
N TRP A 46 -3.71 -11.10 -23.65
CA TRP A 46 -4.85 -11.98 -23.40
C TRP A 46 -5.84 -11.38 -22.41
N LEU A 47 -5.34 -10.56 -21.50
CA LEU A 47 -6.13 -9.79 -20.55
C LEU A 47 -5.89 -8.29 -20.75
N GLN A 48 -6.97 -7.53 -20.72
CA GLN A 48 -6.91 -6.08 -20.73
C GLN A 48 -7.44 -5.52 -19.42
N PRO A 49 -6.84 -4.41 -18.90
CA PRO A 49 -7.41 -3.67 -17.79
C PRO A 49 -8.87 -3.32 -18.11
N ASN A 50 -9.77 -3.63 -17.20
CA ASN A 50 -11.17 -3.28 -17.27
C ASN A 50 -11.70 -2.94 -15.88
N ASP A 51 -12.86 -2.29 -15.81
CA ASP A 51 -13.46 -1.83 -14.56
C ASP A 51 -13.64 -2.95 -13.53
N PHE A 52 -13.92 -4.16 -14.02
CA PHE A 52 -14.11 -5.30 -13.15
C PHE A 52 -12.81 -5.72 -12.45
N ILE A 53 -11.70 -5.88 -13.20
CA ILE A 53 -10.39 -6.20 -12.63
C ILE A 53 -9.97 -5.08 -11.67
N HIS A 54 -10.27 -3.82 -12.03
CA HIS A 54 -9.99 -2.67 -11.18
C HIS A 54 -10.73 -2.76 -9.84
N PHE A 55 -12.05 -2.96 -9.83
CA PHE A 55 -12.82 -3.11 -8.58
C PHE A 55 -12.36 -4.29 -7.72
N PHE A 56 -12.07 -5.44 -8.35
CA PHE A 56 -11.53 -6.59 -7.62
C PHE A 56 -10.15 -6.30 -7.02
N SER A 57 -9.34 -5.57 -7.74
CA SER A 57 -8.01 -5.13 -7.30
C SER A 57 -8.10 -4.19 -6.09
N GLU A 58 -9.01 -3.22 -6.12
CA GLU A 58 -9.25 -2.32 -4.99
C GLU A 58 -9.69 -3.07 -3.73
N ILE A 59 -10.64 -4.01 -3.88
CA ILE A 59 -11.03 -4.88 -2.77
C ILE A 59 -9.85 -5.72 -2.31
N GLY A 60 -9.02 -6.19 -3.24
CA GLY A 60 -7.84 -7.01 -2.95
C GLY A 60 -6.83 -6.30 -2.06
N VAL A 61 -6.47 -5.06 -2.37
CA VAL A 61 -5.54 -4.29 -1.54
C VAL A 61 -6.14 -3.92 -0.18
N VAL A 62 -7.44 -3.61 -0.12
CA VAL A 62 -8.15 -3.32 1.12
C VAL A 62 -8.15 -4.56 2.04
N ILE A 63 -8.46 -5.74 1.51
CA ILE A 63 -8.43 -7.01 2.28
C ILE A 63 -7.01 -7.35 2.73
N LEU A 64 -6.02 -7.19 1.85
CA LEU A 64 -4.61 -7.42 2.19
C LEU A 64 -4.19 -6.58 3.39
N MET A 65 -4.48 -5.29 3.35
CA MET A 65 -4.10 -4.37 4.42
C MET A 65 -4.91 -4.57 5.69
N PHE A 66 -6.15 -5.03 5.57
CA PHE A 66 -6.95 -5.44 6.71
C PHE A 66 -6.35 -6.65 7.44
N ILE A 67 -5.91 -7.68 6.69
CA ILE A 67 -5.22 -8.85 7.23
C ILE A 67 -3.91 -8.42 7.91
N ALA A 68 -3.11 -7.60 7.24
CA ALA A 68 -1.88 -7.06 7.82
C ALA A 68 -2.11 -6.29 9.12
N GLY A 69 -3.21 -5.53 9.19
CA GLY A 69 -3.63 -4.85 10.40
C GLY A 69 -4.03 -5.82 11.52
N LEU A 70 -4.80 -6.88 11.18
CA LEU A 70 -5.19 -7.93 12.13
C LEU A 70 -3.97 -8.63 12.76
N GLU A 71 -2.96 -8.93 11.96
CA GLU A 71 -1.73 -9.60 12.40
C GLU A 71 -0.82 -8.67 13.22
N SER A 72 -0.86 -7.36 12.96
CA SER A 72 0.04 -6.38 13.58
C SER A 72 -0.17 -6.20 15.08
N ASP A 73 0.94 -6.02 15.82
CA ASP A 73 0.92 -5.71 17.25
C ASP A 73 0.97 -4.19 17.47
N LEU A 74 -0.12 -3.64 18.02
CA LEU A 74 -0.24 -2.21 18.34
C LEU A 74 0.83 -1.74 19.33
N SER A 75 1.27 -2.60 20.25
CA SER A 75 2.28 -2.26 21.25
C SER A 75 3.66 -2.06 20.61
N LEU A 76 3.99 -2.91 19.64
CA LEU A 76 5.21 -2.79 18.84
C LEU A 76 5.15 -1.55 17.94
N LEU A 77 4.04 -1.31 17.24
CA LEU A 77 3.87 -0.12 16.42
C LEU A 77 4.07 1.17 17.23
N ARG A 78 3.49 1.25 18.43
CA ARG A 78 3.67 2.41 19.31
C ARG A 78 5.12 2.56 19.78
N ARG A 79 5.79 1.46 20.06
CA ARG A 79 7.20 1.44 20.50
C ARG A 79 8.13 1.92 19.38
N PHE A 80 7.84 1.52 18.14
CA PHE A 80 8.69 1.81 16.98
C PHE A 80 8.26 3.03 16.16
N ILE A 81 7.30 3.85 16.63
CA ILE A 81 6.85 5.04 15.90
C ILE A 81 7.99 6.04 15.64
N ARG A 82 8.91 6.24 16.57
CA ARG A 82 10.06 7.14 16.36
C ARG A 82 11.03 6.59 15.32
N PRO A 83 11.55 5.35 15.42
CA PRO A 83 12.30 4.72 14.33
C PRO A 83 11.61 4.80 12.98
N SER A 84 10.34 4.45 12.92
CA SER A 84 9.53 4.51 11.69
C SER A 84 9.50 5.91 11.08
N THR A 85 9.36 6.96 11.89
CA THR A 85 9.38 8.35 11.42
C THR A 85 10.75 8.74 10.85
N TYR A 86 11.86 8.33 11.48
CA TYR A 86 13.20 8.58 10.92
C TYR A 86 13.39 7.88 9.58
N VAL A 87 13.00 6.61 9.49
CA VAL A 87 13.07 5.82 8.25
C VAL A 87 12.21 6.43 7.15
N ALA A 88 10.98 6.84 7.45
CA ALA A 88 10.08 7.49 6.50
C ALA A 88 10.65 8.81 5.98
N VAL A 89 11.00 9.74 6.87
CA VAL A 89 11.48 11.07 6.47
C VAL A 89 12.76 10.98 5.64
N VAL A 90 13.76 10.24 6.11
CA VAL A 90 15.04 10.12 5.39
C VAL A 90 14.85 9.27 4.13
N GLY A 91 14.07 8.19 4.22
CA GLY A 91 13.72 7.31 3.11
C GLY A 91 12.90 7.99 2.01
N MET A 92 12.21 9.09 2.31
CA MET A 92 11.50 9.92 1.34
C MET A 92 12.42 11.00 0.71
N LEU A 93 13.26 11.65 1.51
CA LEU A 93 14.12 12.74 1.04
C LEU A 93 15.14 12.29 -0.01
N PHE A 94 15.74 11.11 0.14
CA PHE A 94 16.74 10.59 -0.79
C PHE A 94 16.18 10.33 -2.19
N PRO A 95 15.05 9.58 -2.36
CA PRO A 95 14.42 9.42 -3.67
C PRO A 95 14.00 10.74 -4.31
N ILE A 96 13.44 11.68 -3.53
CA ILE A 96 13.09 13.01 -4.05
C ILE A 96 14.30 13.68 -4.63
N LEU A 97 15.43 13.72 -3.90
CA LEU A 97 16.63 14.38 -4.33
C LEU A 97 17.24 13.71 -5.58
N ILE A 98 17.35 12.38 -5.59
CA ILE A 98 17.98 11.65 -6.71
C ILE A 98 17.12 11.73 -7.96
N ALA A 99 15.80 11.54 -7.87
CA ALA A 99 14.92 11.65 -9.03
C ALA A 99 14.81 13.10 -9.52
N TYR A 100 14.82 14.09 -8.64
CA TYR A 100 14.91 15.52 -9.01
C TYR A 100 16.16 15.83 -9.83
N LEU A 101 17.34 15.41 -9.33
CA LEU A 101 18.60 15.62 -10.05
C LEU A 101 18.63 14.87 -11.38
N THR A 102 18.07 13.67 -11.43
CA THR A 102 17.93 12.90 -12.68
C THR A 102 17.02 13.64 -13.67
N GLY A 103 15.88 14.17 -13.22
CA GLY A 103 14.99 14.95 -14.08
C GLY A 103 15.68 16.17 -14.68
N LEU A 104 16.43 16.93 -13.88
CA LEU A 104 17.23 18.05 -14.38
C LEU A 104 18.31 17.62 -15.39
N TYR A 105 18.98 16.49 -15.16
CA TYR A 105 19.98 15.94 -16.08
C TYR A 105 19.37 15.57 -17.44
N PHE A 106 18.13 15.07 -17.45
CA PHE A 106 17.38 14.76 -18.67
C PHE A 106 16.58 15.97 -19.21
N HIS A 107 16.91 17.19 -18.81
CA HIS A 107 16.34 18.45 -19.29
C HIS A 107 14.86 18.67 -18.99
N PHE A 108 14.31 18.03 -17.96
CA PHE A 108 12.98 18.36 -17.45
C PHE A 108 12.99 19.73 -16.75
N SER A 109 11.87 20.43 -16.79
CA SER A 109 11.72 21.66 -16.03
C SER A 109 11.88 21.41 -14.52
N GLN A 110 12.17 22.45 -13.75
CA GLN A 110 12.30 22.33 -12.28
C GLN A 110 11.04 21.72 -11.65
N LEU A 111 9.86 22.15 -12.12
CA LEU A 111 8.59 21.68 -11.61
C LEU A 111 8.37 20.18 -11.91
N GLU A 112 8.58 19.77 -13.16
CA GLU A 112 8.48 18.37 -13.57
C GLU A 112 9.47 17.48 -12.80
N SER A 113 10.70 17.97 -12.59
CA SER A 113 11.72 17.24 -11.84
C SER A 113 11.34 17.05 -10.37
N ILE A 114 10.69 18.04 -9.73
CA ILE A 114 10.19 17.91 -8.35
C ILE A 114 9.03 16.91 -8.32
N PHE A 115 8.07 16.97 -9.26
CA PHE A 115 6.99 16.00 -9.36
C PHE A 115 7.51 14.59 -9.55
N LEU A 116 8.52 14.41 -10.42
CA LEU A 116 9.19 13.13 -10.60
C LEU A 116 9.77 12.62 -9.28
N GLY A 117 10.45 13.51 -8.52
CA GLY A 117 11.00 13.18 -7.21
C GLY A 117 9.95 12.72 -6.21
N VAL A 118 8.84 13.45 -6.08
CA VAL A 118 7.74 13.11 -5.16
C VAL A 118 7.07 11.79 -5.56
N THR A 119 6.88 11.55 -6.86
CA THR A 119 6.32 10.28 -7.36
C THR A 119 7.23 9.11 -7.03
N PHE A 120 8.54 9.24 -7.18
CA PHE A 120 9.52 8.20 -6.83
C PHE A 120 9.67 7.97 -5.33
N ALA A 121 9.35 8.96 -4.51
CA ALA A 121 9.40 8.83 -3.06
C ALA A 121 8.27 7.94 -2.53
N ALA A 122 7.09 7.97 -3.13
CA ALA A 122 5.95 7.16 -2.72
C ALA A 122 6.29 5.67 -2.80
N THR A 123 6.09 4.96 -1.69
CA THR A 123 6.46 3.54 -1.56
C THR A 123 5.19 2.70 -1.46
N SER A 124 5.16 1.55 -2.15
CA SER A 124 4.07 0.59 -2.00
C SER A 124 4.15 -0.14 -0.67
N VAL A 125 3.22 0.17 0.23
CA VAL A 125 3.06 -0.55 1.51
C VAL A 125 2.70 -2.00 1.26
N SER A 126 1.78 -2.26 0.31
CA SER A 126 1.20 -3.58 0.05
C SER A 126 2.26 -4.63 -0.31
N ILE A 127 3.22 -4.29 -1.19
CA ILE A 127 4.30 -5.22 -1.55
C ILE A 127 5.18 -5.52 -0.35
N SER A 128 5.56 -4.50 0.42
CA SER A 128 6.40 -4.67 1.62
C SER A 128 5.71 -5.56 2.66
N VAL A 129 4.40 -5.38 2.86
CA VAL A 129 3.60 -6.18 3.79
C VAL A 129 3.60 -7.65 3.37
N VAL A 130 3.27 -7.97 2.11
CA VAL A 130 3.23 -9.36 1.64
C VAL A 130 4.59 -10.04 1.77
N VAL A 131 5.67 -9.36 1.39
CA VAL A 131 7.03 -9.89 1.54
C VAL A 131 7.35 -10.17 3.01
N LEU A 132 7.03 -9.25 3.92
CA LEU A 132 7.24 -9.45 5.36
C LEU A 132 6.39 -10.58 5.95
N GLN A 133 5.14 -10.74 5.49
CA GLN A 133 4.26 -11.84 5.88
C GLN A 133 4.81 -13.20 5.40
N GLU A 134 5.19 -13.32 4.12
CA GLU A 134 5.79 -14.54 3.58
C GLU A 134 7.09 -14.92 4.28
N MET A 135 7.90 -13.92 4.67
CA MET A 135 9.13 -14.11 5.46
C MET A 135 8.86 -14.37 6.95
N LYS A 136 7.61 -14.25 7.42
CA LYS A 136 7.21 -14.32 8.85
C LYS A 136 7.97 -13.31 9.73
N GLN A 137 8.18 -12.11 9.19
CA GLN A 137 8.95 -11.03 9.83
C GLN A 137 8.09 -9.77 10.10
N LEU A 138 6.76 -9.83 9.92
CA LEU A 138 5.88 -8.68 10.10
C LEU A 138 5.97 -8.11 11.52
N ASP A 139 5.99 -8.96 12.55
CA ASP A 139 6.09 -8.59 13.97
C ASP A 139 7.55 -8.45 14.47
N SER A 140 8.54 -8.55 13.58
CA SER A 140 9.93 -8.27 13.95
C SER A 140 10.14 -6.77 14.21
N HIS A 141 11.25 -6.40 14.83
CA HIS A 141 11.62 -4.99 15.04
C HIS A 141 11.76 -4.25 13.70
N GLU A 142 12.38 -4.89 12.73
CA GLU A 142 12.56 -4.39 11.36
C GLU A 142 11.22 -4.30 10.63
N GLY A 143 10.44 -5.38 10.64
CA GLY A 143 9.13 -5.44 9.99
C GLY A 143 8.16 -4.39 10.52
N THR A 144 8.04 -4.28 11.85
CA THR A 144 7.21 -3.25 12.50
C THR A 144 7.67 -1.83 12.15
N THR A 145 9.00 -1.62 12.06
CA THR A 145 9.56 -0.31 11.68
C THR A 145 9.26 0.01 10.22
N ILE A 146 9.41 -0.96 9.30
CA ILE A 146 9.08 -0.81 7.87
C ILE A 146 7.59 -0.49 7.71
N LEU A 147 6.72 -1.24 8.37
CA LEU A 147 5.28 -1.03 8.31
C LEU A 147 4.88 0.35 8.85
N GLY A 148 5.41 0.73 10.00
CA GLY A 148 5.17 2.06 10.57
C GLY A 148 5.74 3.18 9.68
N ALA A 149 6.91 2.98 9.06
CA ALA A 149 7.48 3.93 8.13
C ALA A 149 6.62 4.10 6.88
N ALA A 150 6.06 3.01 6.35
CA ALA A 150 5.18 3.06 5.19
C ALA A 150 3.88 3.86 5.46
N VAL A 151 3.27 3.68 6.65
CA VAL A 151 2.10 4.49 7.06
C VAL A 151 2.46 5.98 7.18
N VAL A 152 3.64 6.30 7.73
CA VAL A 152 4.11 7.70 7.82
C VAL A 152 4.43 8.26 6.43
N ASP A 153 5.01 7.45 5.55
CA ASP A 153 5.35 7.81 4.15
C ASP A 153 4.10 8.24 3.37
N ASP A 154 2.99 7.49 3.50
CA ASP A 154 1.71 7.81 2.86
C ASP A 154 1.18 9.18 3.29
N VAL A 155 1.23 9.48 4.59
CA VAL A 155 0.81 10.79 5.11
C VAL A 155 1.73 11.90 4.60
N LEU A 156 3.05 11.68 4.64
CA LEU A 156 4.04 12.65 4.16
C LEU A 156 3.89 12.89 2.66
N ALA A 157 3.65 11.84 1.85
CA ALA A 157 3.47 11.95 0.40
C ALA A 157 2.28 12.87 0.06
N VAL A 158 1.15 12.70 0.75
CA VAL A 158 -0.04 13.56 0.56
C VAL A 158 0.27 15.01 0.94
N ILE A 159 0.98 15.24 2.05
CA ILE A 159 1.35 16.59 2.49
C ILE A 159 2.27 17.25 1.44
N VAL A 160 3.33 16.56 1.03
CA VAL A 160 4.31 17.10 0.07
C VAL A 160 3.64 17.36 -1.28
N LEU A 161 2.80 16.43 -1.76
CA LEU A 161 2.05 16.61 -3.00
C LEU A 161 1.08 17.78 -2.94
N SER A 162 0.35 17.94 -1.83
CA SER A 162 -0.57 19.08 -1.62
C SER A 162 0.16 20.42 -1.61
N ILE A 163 1.33 20.48 -0.99
CA ILE A 163 2.20 21.67 -1.00
C ILE A 163 2.66 21.96 -2.44
N LEU A 164 3.12 20.95 -3.17
CA LEU A 164 3.62 21.08 -4.53
C LEU A 164 2.53 21.58 -5.50
N ILE A 165 1.33 21.04 -5.42
CA ILE A 165 0.17 21.50 -6.22
C ILE A 165 -0.17 22.95 -5.91
N SER A 166 -0.11 23.36 -4.64
CA SER A 166 -0.36 24.76 -4.23
C SER A 166 0.66 25.71 -4.83
N PHE A 167 1.94 25.34 -4.92
CA PHE A 167 2.98 26.14 -5.56
C PHE A 167 2.89 26.15 -7.09
N SER A 168 2.32 25.11 -7.71
CA SER A 168 2.16 25.01 -9.17
C SER A 168 1.02 25.85 -9.73
N GLY A 169 0.41 26.72 -8.95
CA GLY A 169 -0.66 27.63 -9.40
C GLY A 169 -2.04 26.99 -9.51
N GLY A 170 -2.26 25.82 -8.91
CA GLY A 170 -3.61 25.27 -8.67
C GLY A 170 -4.37 24.78 -9.91
N GLN A 171 -3.69 24.36 -10.98
CA GLN A 171 -4.34 23.80 -12.17
C GLN A 171 -4.41 22.27 -12.19
N VAL A 172 -4.63 21.62 -11.08
CA VAL A 172 -4.87 20.18 -11.08
C VAL A 172 -6.15 19.90 -10.27
N ASN A 173 -7.28 20.26 -10.84
CA ASN A 173 -8.55 19.59 -10.54
C ASN A 173 -9.61 20.02 -11.54
N SER A 174 -10.21 19.04 -12.21
CA SER A 174 -11.43 19.13 -13.05
C SER A 174 -12.67 19.63 -12.28
N SER A 175 -12.54 19.92 -11.00
CA SER A 175 -13.60 20.42 -10.11
C SER A 175 -13.07 21.66 -9.40
N GLY A 176 -13.13 22.82 -10.01
CA GLY A 176 -12.77 24.18 -9.61
C GLY A 176 -12.76 24.60 -8.11
N ASN A 177 -12.48 23.73 -7.20
CA ASN A 177 -12.43 24.01 -5.78
C ASN A 177 -10.95 23.99 -5.31
N LYS A 178 -10.41 25.16 -4.97
CA LYS A 178 -9.15 25.25 -4.21
C LYS A 178 -9.38 24.56 -2.87
N GLN A 179 -9.02 23.29 -2.77
CA GLN A 179 -8.98 22.65 -1.46
C GLN A 179 -7.95 23.41 -0.60
N ASN A 180 -8.46 24.08 0.42
CA ASN A 180 -7.58 24.73 1.39
C ASN A 180 -6.70 23.64 2.02
N LEU A 181 -5.37 23.72 1.82
CA LEU A 181 -4.39 22.80 2.42
C LEU A 181 -4.65 22.60 3.92
N VAL A 182 -5.01 23.66 4.62
CA VAL A 182 -5.37 23.64 6.05
C VAL A 182 -6.58 22.75 6.31
N LEU A 183 -7.60 22.82 5.46
CA LEU A 183 -8.81 21.99 5.62
C LEU A 183 -8.49 20.51 5.38
N SER A 184 -7.70 20.18 4.35
CA SER A 184 -7.26 18.81 4.07
C SER A 184 -6.47 18.23 5.26
N LEU A 185 -5.49 18.98 5.79
CA LEU A 185 -4.72 18.54 6.96
C LEU A 185 -5.60 18.38 8.21
N LEU A 186 -6.56 19.28 8.43
CA LEU A 186 -7.50 19.16 9.54
C LEU A 186 -8.40 17.93 9.42
N LEU A 187 -8.87 17.60 8.20
CA LEU A 187 -9.65 16.39 7.94
C LEU A 187 -8.83 15.12 8.19
N GLN A 188 -7.57 15.09 7.78
CA GLN A 188 -6.67 13.95 8.02
C GLN A 188 -6.37 13.76 9.51
N ILE A 189 -6.07 14.84 10.22
CA ILE A 189 -5.91 14.78 11.69
C ILE A 189 -7.22 14.33 12.35
N GLY A 190 -8.35 14.89 11.93
CA GLY A 190 -9.67 14.49 12.42
C GLY A 190 -9.95 13.01 12.20
N TYR A 191 -9.54 12.47 11.03
CA TYR A 191 -9.66 11.06 10.72
C TYR A 191 -8.83 10.18 11.68
N PHE A 192 -7.57 10.50 11.96
CA PHE A 192 -6.76 9.73 12.92
C PHE A 192 -7.31 9.81 14.35
N VAL A 193 -7.86 10.97 14.75
CA VAL A 193 -8.57 11.08 16.05
C VAL A 193 -9.82 10.19 16.06
N LEU A 194 -10.59 10.19 14.98
CA LEU A 194 -11.76 9.31 14.82
C LEU A 194 -11.36 7.84 14.89
N LEU A 195 -10.31 7.43 14.18
CA LEU A 195 -9.78 6.07 14.23
C LEU A 195 -9.40 5.65 15.65
N PHE A 196 -8.75 6.54 16.39
CA PHE A 196 -8.39 6.27 17.79
C PHE A 196 -9.63 6.07 18.67
N VAL A 197 -10.63 6.94 18.53
CA VAL A 197 -11.90 6.85 19.28
C VAL A 197 -12.65 5.57 18.91
N LEU A 198 -12.81 5.31 17.62
CA LEU A 198 -13.50 4.12 17.13
C LEU A 198 -12.78 2.84 17.56
N GLY A 199 -11.46 2.78 17.38
CA GLY A 199 -10.66 1.62 17.73
C GLY A 199 -10.67 1.31 19.23
N ARG A 200 -10.69 2.34 20.09
CA ARG A 200 -10.62 2.17 21.55
C ARG A 200 -11.97 1.79 22.19
N TRP A 201 -13.07 2.35 21.67
CA TRP A 201 -14.38 2.25 22.34
C TRP A 201 -15.45 1.61 21.48
N VAL A 202 -15.54 2.00 20.20
CA VAL A 202 -16.68 1.59 19.36
C VAL A 202 -16.46 0.19 18.79
N ILE A 203 -15.29 -0.08 18.21
CA ILE A 203 -15.02 -1.37 17.57
C ILE A 203 -15.15 -2.55 18.54
N PRO A 204 -14.55 -2.53 19.75
CA PRO A 204 -14.76 -3.64 20.70
C PRO A 204 -16.21 -3.85 21.08
N TYR A 205 -16.99 -2.77 21.24
CA TYR A 205 -18.40 -2.86 21.55
C TYR A 205 -19.23 -3.43 20.38
N VAL A 206 -18.96 -2.97 19.16
CA VAL A 206 -19.63 -3.44 17.93
C VAL A 206 -19.31 -4.90 17.68
N MET A 207 -18.07 -5.33 17.87
CA MET A 207 -17.65 -6.72 17.74
C MET A 207 -18.32 -7.61 18.78
N HIS A 208 -18.44 -7.15 20.03
CA HIS A 208 -19.20 -7.90 21.05
C HIS A 208 -20.70 -7.96 20.71
N PHE A 209 -21.28 -6.93 20.14
CA PHE A 209 -22.67 -6.95 19.68
C PHE A 209 -22.87 -7.89 18.49
N SER A 210 -21.89 -7.95 17.56
CA SER A 210 -21.97 -8.81 16.37
C SER A 210 -22.13 -10.29 16.72
N SER A 211 -21.49 -10.75 17.80
CA SER A 211 -21.60 -12.14 18.25
C SER A 211 -23.00 -12.54 18.76
N LYS A 212 -23.89 -11.57 18.97
CA LYS A 212 -25.29 -11.78 19.39
C LYS A 212 -26.28 -11.79 18.22
N LEU A 213 -25.80 -11.43 17.01
CA LEU A 213 -26.66 -11.43 15.83
C LEU A 213 -26.96 -12.86 15.37
N LEU A 214 -28.20 -13.12 15.01
CA LEU A 214 -28.66 -14.42 14.49
C LEU A 214 -28.37 -14.56 12.97
N VAL A 215 -27.24 -14.02 12.52
CA VAL A 215 -26.82 -14.10 11.10
C VAL A 215 -25.57 -14.97 11.03
N PRO A 216 -25.48 -15.90 10.06
CA PRO A 216 -24.26 -16.68 9.86
C PRO A 216 -23.05 -15.79 9.62
N ALA A 217 -21.92 -16.10 10.26
CA ALA A 217 -20.67 -15.36 10.15
C ALA A 217 -20.79 -13.85 10.48
N SER A 218 -21.66 -13.50 11.44
CA SER A 218 -21.96 -12.11 11.81
C SER A 218 -20.72 -11.31 12.19
N GLU A 219 -19.78 -11.91 12.91
CA GLU A 219 -18.53 -11.26 13.30
C GLU A 219 -17.67 -10.91 12.07
N THR A 220 -17.57 -11.83 11.12
CA THR A 220 -16.84 -11.60 9.86
C THR A 220 -17.52 -10.54 9.00
N LEU A 221 -18.87 -10.59 8.90
CA LEU A 221 -19.64 -9.58 8.18
C LEU A 221 -19.42 -8.19 8.75
N ILE A 222 -19.56 -8.04 10.07
CA ILE A 222 -19.36 -6.73 10.73
C ILE A 222 -17.91 -6.25 10.61
N SER A 223 -16.93 -7.16 10.69
CA SER A 223 -15.53 -6.80 10.52
C SER A 223 -15.24 -6.26 9.10
N LEU A 224 -15.84 -6.85 8.07
CA LEU A 224 -15.74 -6.36 6.69
C LEU A 224 -16.45 -5.01 6.51
N VAL A 225 -17.63 -4.83 7.12
CA VAL A 225 -18.32 -3.52 7.10
C VAL A 225 -17.46 -2.44 7.76
N LEU A 226 -16.82 -2.73 8.89
CA LEU A 226 -15.90 -1.79 9.55
C LEU A 226 -14.66 -1.51 8.69
N CYS A 227 -14.09 -2.54 8.07
CA CYS A 227 -12.96 -2.41 7.17
C CYS A 227 -13.27 -1.49 5.99
N LEU A 228 -14.33 -1.82 5.23
CA LEU A 228 -14.73 -1.06 4.05
C LEU A 228 -15.19 0.37 4.41
N GLY A 229 -15.93 0.53 5.50
CA GLY A 229 -16.39 1.84 5.97
C GLY A 229 -15.24 2.76 6.40
N LEU A 230 -14.23 2.22 7.10
CA LEU A 230 -13.05 3.01 7.48
C LEU A 230 -12.12 3.27 6.28
N ALA A 231 -12.05 2.36 5.31
CA ALA A 231 -11.34 2.58 4.05
C ALA A 231 -11.98 3.71 3.23
N ASP A 232 -13.31 3.71 3.08
CA ASP A 232 -14.05 4.75 2.38
C ASP A 232 -13.93 6.11 3.08
N LEU A 233 -14.04 6.14 4.42
CA LEU A 233 -13.82 7.36 5.20
C LEU A 233 -12.39 7.91 5.05
N ALA A 234 -11.38 7.06 4.90
CA ALA A 234 -10.01 7.49 4.61
C ALA A 234 -9.95 8.23 3.26
N ASP A 235 -10.55 7.64 2.23
CA ASP A 235 -10.59 8.21 0.87
C ASP A 235 -11.27 9.59 0.85
N ILE A 236 -12.41 9.74 1.52
CA ILE A 236 -13.13 11.01 1.66
C ILE A 236 -12.25 12.11 2.30
N THR A 237 -11.34 11.73 3.20
CA THR A 237 -10.41 12.69 3.85
C THR A 237 -9.14 12.94 3.05
N GLY A 238 -8.99 12.30 1.89
CA GLY A 238 -7.82 12.40 1.02
C GLY A 238 -6.64 11.54 1.47
N LEU A 239 -6.88 10.55 2.34
CA LEU A 239 -5.95 9.49 2.70
C LEU A 239 -6.20 8.26 1.83
N SER A 240 -5.21 7.37 1.75
CA SER A 240 -5.37 6.08 1.05
C SER A 240 -6.38 5.17 1.77
N THR A 241 -7.25 4.48 1.01
CA THR A 241 -8.15 3.42 1.49
C THR A 241 -7.41 2.34 2.28
N VAL A 242 -6.16 2.10 1.89
CA VAL A 242 -5.20 1.16 2.49
C VAL A 242 -4.97 1.46 3.97
N ILE A 243 -4.80 2.74 4.34
CA ILE A 243 -4.64 3.19 5.73
C ILE A 243 -5.88 2.84 6.55
N GLY A 244 -7.06 3.14 6.01
CA GLY A 244 -8.33 2.84 6.69
C GLY A 244 -8.51 1.36 6.99
N ALA A 245 -8.27 0.52 5.99
CA ALA A 245 -8.33 -0.93 6.11
C ALA A 245 -7.33 -1.48 7.15
N PHE A 246 -6.08 -1.01 7.10
CA PHE A 246 -5.03 -1.40 8.03
C PHE A 246 -5.41 -1.07 9.49
N PHE A 247 -5.86 0.15 9.76
CA PHE A 247 -6.25 0.53 11.12
C PHE A 247 -7.55 -0.16 11.58
N ALA A 248 -8.47 -0.49 10.67
CA ALA A 248 -9.62 -1.33 10.98
C ALA A 248 -9.17 -2.72 11.46
N GLY A 249 -8.28 -3.37 10.70
CA GLY A 249 -7.68 -4.66 11.07
C GLY A 249 -6.93 -4.58 12.39
N LEU A 250 -6.08 -3.55 12.58
CA LEU A 250 -5.32 -3.32 13.80
C LEU A 250 -6.22 -3.18 15.04
N ALA A 251 -7.35 -2.46 14.92
CA ALA A 251 -8.28 -2.26 16.02
C ALA A 251 -9.05 -3.54 16.37
N ILE A 252 -9.48 -4.31 15.35
CA ILE A 252 -10.15 -5.61 15.52
C ILE A 252 -9.14 -6.65 16.04
N GLY A 253 -7.90 -6.58 15.61
CA GLY A 253 -6.79 -7.43 16.09
C GLY A 253 -6.51 -7.32 17.59
N GLN A 254 -6.97 -6.24 18.25
CA GLN A 254 -6.92 -6.08 19.71
C GLN A 254 -8.12 -6.71 20.44
N THR A 255 -9.05 -7.35 19.73
CA THR A 255 -10.24 -7.98 20.28
C THR A 255 -10.08 -9.51 20.32
N ASP A 256 -10.91 -10.18 21.14
CA ASP A 256 -10.93 -11.64 21.23
C ASP A 256 -11.40 -12.34 19.93
N TYR A 257 -11.88 -11.57 18.96
CA TYR A 257 -12.38 -12.06 17.67
C TYR A 257 -11.30 -12.19 16.60
N LYS A 258 -10.07 -11.72 16.86
CA LYS A 258 -8.93 -11.73 15.91
C LYS A 258 -8.80 -13.07 15.18
N VAL A 259 -8.62 -14.16 15.93
CA VAL A 259 -8.36 -15.51 15.38
C VAL A 259 -9.52 -16.02 14.51
N LEU A 260 -10.77 -15.72 14.90
CA LEU A 260 -11.94 -16.13 14.13
C LEU A 260 -12.02 -15.40 12.79
N ILE A 261 -11.79 -14.08 12.81
CA ILE A 261 -11.89 -13.23 11.63
C ILE A 261 -10.77 -13.54 10.66
N ASP A 262 -9.55 -13.66 11.16
CA ASP A 262 -8.37 -14.02 10.39
C ASP A 262 -8.57 -15.34 9.64
N ARG A 263 -8.98 -16.40 10.36
CA ARG A 263 -9.28 -17.71 9.77
C ARG A 263 -10.34 -17.66 8.66
N ASN A 264 -11.29 -16.71 8.73
CA ASN A 264 -12.37 -16.61 7.77
C ASN A 264 -12.01 -15.75 6.54
N ILE A 265 -11.20 -14.69 6.73
CA ILE A 265 -10.90 -13.71 5.70
C ILE A 265 -9.60 -14.03 4.96
N GLU A 266 -8.57 -14.48 5.67
CA GLU A 266 -7.25 -14.78 5.11
C GLU A 266 -7.33 -15.75 3.91
N PRO A 267 -8.02 -16.92 3.99
CA PRO A 267 -8.05 -17.86 2.88
C PRO A 267 -8.71 -17.28 1.62
N ILE A 268 -9.75 -16.48 1.76
CA ILE A 268 -10.46 -15.86 0.63
C ILE A 268 -9.61 -14.72 0.06
N GLY A 269 -8.98 -13.93 0.92
CA GLY A 269 -8.06 -12.87 0.54
C GLY A 269 -6.94 -13.39 -0.37
N TYR A 270 -6.18 -14.37 0.12
CA TYR A 270 -5.05 -14.94 -0.62
C TYR A 270 -5.44 -15.85 -1.79
N ALA A 271 -6.62 -16.47 -1.76
CA ALA A 271 -7.05 -17.32 -2.87
C ALA A 271 -7.61 -16.53 -4.07
N VAL A 272 -8.22 -15.36 -3.84
CA VAL A 272 -8.96 -14.66 -4.90
C VAL A 272 -8.54 -13.19 -5.05
N PHE A 273 -8.70 -12.39 -4.02
CA PHE A 273 -8.63 -10.92 -4.16
C PHE A 273 -7.19 -10.41 -4.29
N ILE A 274 -6.28 -10.89 -3.47
CA ILE A 274 -4.87 -10.45 -3.45
C ILE A 274 -4.15 -10.82 -4.75
N PRO A 275 -4.29 -12.04 -5.33
CA PRO A 275 -3.74 -12.37 -6.64
C PRO A 275 -4.25 -11.46 -7.76
N VAL A 276 -5.55 -11.13 -7.77
CA VAL A 276 -6.12 -10.21 -8.77
C VAL A 276 -5.51 -8.81 -8.63
N PHE A 277 -5.28 -8.34 -7.40
CA PHE A 277 -4.61 -7.06 -7.15
C PHE A 277 -3.20 -7.03 -7.75
N PHE A 278 -2.35 -8.03 -7.50
CA PHE A 278 -0.99 -8.04 -8.04
C PHE A 278 -0.96 -8.23 -9.54
N VAL A 279 -1.83 -9.06 -10.11
CA VAL A 279 -1.99 -9.17 -11.56
C VAL A 279 -2.41 -7.85 -12.18
N SER A 280 -3.32 -7.11 -11.55
CA SER A 280 -3.80 -5.83 -12.08
C SER A 280 -2.67 -4.79 -12.17
N ILE A 281 -1.73 -4.79 -11.23
CA ILE A 281 -0.53 -3.95 -11.29
C ILE A 281 0.29 -4.30 -12.55
N GLY A 282 0.52 -5.59 -12.78
CA GLY A 282 1.25 -6.07 -13.95
C GLY A 282 0.54 -5.77 -15.28
N LEU A 283 -0.81 -5.86 -15.32
CA LEU A 283 -1.62 -5.54 -16.50
C LEU A 283 -1.49 -4.08 -16.94
N ASN A 284 -1.28 -3.14 -16.02
CA ASN A 284 -1.14 -1.73 -16.31
C ASN A 284 0.25 -1.35 -16.84
N MET A 285 1.20 -2.29 -16.89
CA MET A 285 2.53 -2.04 -17.41
C MET A 285 2.54 -1.97 -18.94
N THR A 286 3.29 -0.99 -19.50
CA THR A 286 3.52 -0.85 -20.94
C THR A 286 5.01 -0.67 -21.21
N PHE A 287 5.52 -1.29 -22.28
CA PHE A 287 6.94 -1.17 -22.65
C PHE A 287 7.25 -0.03 -23.63
N THR A 288 6.24 0.60 -24.20
CA THR A 288 6.43 1.63 -25.24
C THR A 288 7.24 2.83 -24.74
N GLY A 289 6.94 3.35 -23.55
CA GLY A 289 7.70 4.44 -22.94
C GLY A 289 9.12 4.03 -22.56
N ILE A 290 9.30 2.80 -22.06
CA ILE A 290 10.61 2.27 -21.64
C ILE A 290 11.58 2.16 -22.82
N ILE A 291 11.09 1.76 -24.01
CA ILE A 291 11.92 1.62 -25.21
C ILE A 291 12.38 2.98 -25.71
N ASN A 292 11.50 3.98 -25.68
CA ASN A 292 11.81 5.33 -26.17
C ASN A 292 12.81 6.07 -25.27
N ASP A 293 12.64 5.94 -23.95
CA ASP A 293 13.44 6.65 -22.94
C ASP A 293 14.24 5.68 -22.06
N PHE A 294 14.86 4.68 -22.70
CA PHE A 294 15.55 3.57 -22.00
C PHE A 294 16.57 4.08 -20.96
N TRP A 295 17.37 5.09 -21.29
CA TRP A 295 18.37 5.63 -20.38
C TRP A 295 17.75 6.33 -19.17
N LEU A 296 16.66 7.08 -19.37
CA LEU A 296 15.92 7.68 -18.27
C LEU A 296 15.36 6.61 -17.35
N PHE A 297 14.68 5.61 -17.91
CA PHE A 297 14.13 4.48 -17.16
C PHE A 297 15.22 3.75 -16.36
N PHE A 298 16.35 3.45 -16.99
CA PHE A 298 17.45 2.72 -16.35
C PHE A 298 18.07 3.52 -15.19
N VAL A 299 18.36 4.80 -15.39
CA VAL A 299 18.94 5.67 -14.37
C VAL A 299 17.97 5.88 -13.21
N LEU A 300 16.67 6.11 -13.49
CA LEU A 300 15.65 6.25 -12.47
C LEU A 300 15.43 4.95 -11.69
N SER A 301 15.44 3.80 -12.34
CA SER A 301 15.27 2.50 -11.67
C SER A 301 16.42 2.22 -10.70
N ILE A 302 17.67 2.35 -11.16
CA ILE A 302 18.83 2.15 -10.29
C ILE A 302 18.90 3.23 -9.22
N GLY A 303 18.68 4.50 -9.59
CA GLY A 303 18.64 5.62 -8.66
C GLY A 303 17.56 5.46 -7.60
N GLY A 304 16.37 4.99 -7.97
CA GLY A 304 15.26 4.69 -7.06
C GLY A 304 15.62 3.60 -6.04
N ILE A 305 16.17 2.47 -6.50
CA ILE A 305 16.60 1.38 -5.62
C ILE A 305 17.68 1.87 -4.65
N LEU A 306 18.75 2.47 -5.17
CA LEU A 306 19.86 2.94 -4.35
C LEU A 306 19.43 4.04 -3.37
N SER A 307 18.57 4.97 -3.80
CA SER A 307 18.08 6.04 -2.95
C SER A 307 17.24 5.53 -1.78
N LYS A 308 16.33 4.56 -2.02
CA LYS A 308 15.53 3.94 -0.96
C LYS A 308 16.41 3.14 -0.01
N LEU A 309 17.34 2.34 -0.53
CA LEU A 309 18.26 1.57 0.30
C LEU A 309 19.13 2.48 1.19
N LEU A 310 19.72 3.51 0.63
CA LEU A 310 20.54 4.45 1.38
C LEU A 310 19.72 5.33 2.32
N GLY A 311 18.59 5.86 1.85
CA GLY A 311 17.74 6.74 2.64
C GLY A 311 17.08 6.02 3.82
N ALA A 312 16.45 4.88 3.60
CA ALA A 312 15.84 4.09 4.66
C ALA A 312 16.90 3.52 5.61
N GLY A 313 18.02 2.99 5.07
CA GLY A 313 19.13 2.49 5.87
C GLY A 313 19.75 3.55 6.77
N LEU A 314 19.99 4.76 6.25
CA LEU A 314 20.46 5.89 7.08
C LEU A 314 19.41 6.32 8.11
N GLY A 315 18.13 6.35 7.73
CA GLY A 315 17.04 6.63 8.67
C GLY A 315 17.01 5.62 9.83
N ALA A 316 17.12 4.33 9.52
CA ALA A 316 17.21 3.28 10.52
C ALA A 316 18.48 3.41 11.40
N LYS A 317 19.61 3.79 10.79
CA LYS A 317 20.84 4.05 11.53
C LYS A 317 20.72 5.22 12.48
N LEU A 318 20.07 6.30 12.07
CA LEU A 318 19.76 7.44 12.95
C LEU A 318 18.82 7.03 14.10
N ALA A 319 17.99 6.03 13.89
CA ALA A 319 17.15 5.41 14.91
C ALA A 319 17.86 4.35 15.76
N HIS A 320 19.20 4.27 15.68
CA HIS A 320 20.07 3.36 16.43
C HIS A 320 19.95 1.87 16.10
N PHE A 321 19.45 1.50 14.93
CA PHE A 321 19.54 0.13 14.45
C PHE A 321 20.99 -0.30 14.19
N SER A 322 21.27 -1.60 14.27
CA SER A 322 22.56 -2.17 13.85
C SER A 322 22.70 -2.11 12.33
N TRP A 323 23.91 -2.13 11.79
CA TRP A 323 24.11 -2.14 10.33
C TRP A 323 23.43 -3.30 9.61
N PRO A 324 23.39 -4.52 10.13
CA PRO A 324 22.66 -5.62 9.50
C PRO A 324 21.14 -5.44 9.50
N SER A 325 20.59 -4.68 10.47
CA SER A 325 19.15 -4.39 10.61
C SER A 325 18.72 -3.05 9.99
N SER A 326 19.67 -2.27 9.45
CA SER A 326 19.41 -0.99 8.81
C SER A 326 19.32 -1.15 7.31
#